data_ea64f99b447549886c8d1e659a25cbe2
#
_entry.id   ea64f99b447549886c8d1e659a25cbe2
#
_cell.length_a   1.000
_cell.length_b   1.000
_cell.length_c   1.000
_cell.angle_alpha   90.00
_cell.angle_beta   90.00
_cell.angle_gamma   90.00
#
_symmetry.space_group_name_H-M   'P 1'
#
loop_
_entity.id
_entity.type
_entity.pdbx_description
1 polymer ?
#
loop_
_entity_poly.entity_id
_entity_poly.type
_entity_poly.pdbx_seq_one_letter_code
_entity_poly.pdbx_strand_id
1 'polypeptide(L)'
;TAMRVSEALERTVHFGSPKRAYIEGYGIAGKTGTAEKVKASGGYGAGYVASFAGFAPYNNPQISVLISVDNPKGEYFGGLVAAPLAHDLFSDIFNYMELDSSKIDKNKSKEEILPEVRGLSLDKAKSILDQNNIKYSVEDGGNSVVDMNPKPGYTIKEGNEIKLYTKTTSNYNKDVVVPDFNGLSTDKAKEILNKIGLKGTFTGAGVIKEQSISQGDVVKSGTTIEFKLDKK
;
A
#
# COMPACT_ATOMS: atom_id res chain seq x y z
N THR A 1 -11.62 -13.05 -0.54
CA THR A 1 -12.14 -11.67 -0.79
C THR A 1 -12.03 -10.81 0.46
N ALA A 2 -12.49 -11.26 1.66
CA ALA A 2 -12.45 -10.47 2.90
C ALA A 2 -11.03 -10.02 3.27
N MET A 3 -10.04 -10.91 3.26
CA MET A 3 -8.64 -10.59 3.57
C MET A 3 -8.08 -9.48 2.68
N ARG A 4 -8.33 -9.51 1.36
CA ARG A 4 -7.88 -8.46 0.43
C ARG A 4 -8.51 -7.10 0.74
N VAL A 5 -9.76 -7.07 1.21
CA VAL A 5 -10.42 -5.84 1.65
C VAL A 5 -9.78 -5.33 2.95
N SER A 6 -9.52 -6.22 3.91
CA SER A 6 -8.84 -5.88 5.17
C SER A 6 -7.46 -5.27 4.92
N GLU A 7 -6.67 -5.85 4.00
CA GLU A 7 -5.37 -5.32 3.58
C GLU A 7 -5.48 -3.92 2.93
N ALA A 8 -6.48 -3.73 2.05
CA ALA A 8 -6.70 -2.44 1.43
C ALA A 8 -7.12 -1.36 2.46
N LEU A 9 -7.90 -1.74 3.47
CA LEU A 9 -8.30 -0.85 4.56
C LEU A 9 -7.14 -0.52 5.50
N GLU A 10 -6.26 -1.49 5.78
CA GLU A 10 -5.02 -1.24 6.54
C GLU A 10 -4.10 -0.25 5.81
N ARG A 11 -3.87 -0.47 4.51
CA ARG A 11 -3.12 0.48 3.68
C ARG A 11 -3.77 1.86 3.61
N THR A 12 -5.09 1.93 3.64
CA THR A 12 -5.82 3.20 3.70
C THR A 12 -5.52 3.96 5.00
N VAL A 13 -5.44 3.27 6.14
CA VAL A 13 -5.03 3.87 7.43
C VAL A 13 -3.55 4.26 7.41
N HIS A 14 -2.70 3.46 6.81
CA HIS A 14 -1.27 3.74 6.79
C HIS A 14 -0.93 4.97 5.92
N PHE A 15 -1.50 5.06 4.71
CA PHE A 15 -1.09 6.04 3.68
C PHE A 15 -2.18 7.05 3.29
N GLY A 16 -3.43 6.82 3.68
CA GLY A 16 -4.58 7.60 3.24
C GLY A 16 -5.05 8.66 4.23
N SER A 17 -6.28 9.16 4.00
CA SER A 17 -6.91 10.19 4.85
C SER A 17 -7.03 9.82 6.34
N PRO A 18 -7.22 8.54 6.75
CA PRO A 18 -7.27 8.19 8.16
C PRO A 18 -5.89 7.92 8.80
N LYS A 19 -4.78 8.34 8.20
CA LYS A 19 -3.42 8.12 8.74
C LYS A 19 -3.21 8.59 10.19
N ARG A 20 -4.06 9.48 10.69
CA ARG A 20 -4.04 9.90 12.09
C ARG A 20 -4.57 8.85 13.07
N ALA A 21 -5.18 7.77 12.57
CA ALA A 21 -5.55 6.59 13.36
C ALA A 21 -4.46 5.51 13.37
N TYR A 22 -3.37 5.70 12.61
CA TYR A 22 -2.29 4.71 12.49
C TYR A 22 -1.50 4.59 13.80
N ILE A 23 -1.30 3.35 14.25
CA ILE A 23 -0.40 2.98 15.35
C ILE A 23 0.53 1.90 14.82
N GLU A 24 1.83 2.15 14.91
CA GLU A 24 2.84 1.24 14.39
C GLU A 24 2.75 -0.15 15.04
N GLY A 25 2.78 -1.20 14.22
CA GLY A 25 2.81 -2.60 14.68
C GLY A 25 1.45 -3.20 15.03
N TYR A 26 0.35 -2.43 15.05
CA TYR A 26 -0.96 -2.95 15.46
C TYR A 26 -1.90 -3.31 14.30
N GLY A 27 -1.52 -2.95 13.06
CA GLY A 27 -2.26 -3.35 11.87
C GLY A 27 -3.72 -2.89 11.86
N ILE A 28 -3.96 -1.60 12.16
CA ILE A 28 -5.30 -1.01 12.15
C ILE A 28 -5.78 -0.88 10.71
N ALA A 29 -6.95 -1.45 10.41
CA ALA A 29 -7.66 -1.30 9.15
C ALA A 29 -8.91 -0.44 9.38
N GLY A 30 -9.22 0.49 8.46
CA GLY A 30 -10.37 1.35 8.64
C GLY A 30 -10.60 2.35 7.52
N LYS A 31 -11.72 3.07 7.67
CA LYS A 31 -12.15 4.09 6.71
C LYS A 31 -12.82 5.25 7.44
N THR A 32 -12.52 6.48 7.01
CA THR A 32 -13.21 7.69 7.44
C THR A 32 -14.45 7.95 6.60
N GLY A 33 -15.44 8.58 7.21
CA GLY A 33 -16.59 9.15 6.55
C GLY A 33 -16.76 10.62 6.92
N THR A 34 -17.34 11.38 6.02
CA THR A 34 -17.79 12.77 6.25
C THR A 34 -19.12 12.91 5.55
N ALA A 35 -20.18 12.92 6.31
CA ALA A 35 -21.55 13.00 5.79
C ALA A 35 -22.14 14.37 6.10
N GLU A 36 -22.70 15.01 5.10
CA GLU A 36 -23.45 16.26 5.28
C GLU A 36 -24.88 15.96 5.75
N LYS A 37 -25.34 16.70 6.75
CA LYS A 37 -26.67 16.52 7.37
C LYS A 37 -27.77 17.17 6.55
N VAL A 38 -28.92 16.50 6.50
CA VAL A 38 -30.10 16.99 5.83
C VAL A 38 -30.84 17.99 6.74
N LYS A 39 -31.26 19.13 6.18
CA LYS A 39 -32.10 20.12 6.86
C LYS A 39 -33.52 19.61 7.04
N ALA A 40 -34.21 20.06 8.09
CA ALA A 40 -35.63 19.76 8.31
C ALA A 40 -36.53 20.23 7.14
N SER A 41 -36.13 21.29 6.43
CA SER A 41 -36.80 21.82 5.22
C SER A 41 -36.46 21.06 3.93
N GLY A 42 -35.63 19.99 3.99
CA GLY A 42 -35.07 19.29 2.86
C GLY A 42 -33.75 19.90 2.37
N GLY A 43 -33.00 19.14 1.59
CA GLY A 43 -31.65 19.52 1.12
C GLY A 43 -30.56 19.37 2.21
N TYR A 44 -29.30 19.61 1.82
CA TYR A 44 -28.13 19.51 2.70
C TYR A 44 -27.81 20.87 3.36
N GLY A 45 -26.85 20.86 4.32
CA GLY A 45 -26.35 22.07 4.98
C GLY A 45 -26.78 22.25 6.42
N ALA A 46 -27.26 21.18 7.10
CA ALA A 46 -27.54 21.19 8.54
C ALA A 46 -26.30 20.89 9.40
N GLY A 47 -25.10 20.84 8.81
CA GLY A 47 -23.86 20.47 9.45
C GLY A 47 -23.31 19.15 8.92
N TYR A 48 -22.32 18.57 9.61
CA TYR A 48 -21.62 17.35 9.21
C TYR A 48 -21.60 16.31 10.31
N VAL A 49 -21.48 15.05 9.91
CA VAL A 49 -21.07 13.93 10.79
C VAL A 49 -19.70 13.44 10.31
N ALA A 50 -18.70 13.61 11.17
CA ALA A 50 -17.36 13.07 10.95
C ALA A 50 -17.27 11.69 11.58
N SER A 51 -16.82 10.69 10.83
CA SER A 51 -16.75 9.32 11.34
C SER A 51 -15.47 8.60 10.95
N PHE A 52 -15.15 7.58 11.75
CA PHE A 52 -14.16 6.55 11.45
C PHE A 52 -14.71 5.20 11.91
N ALA A 53 -14.65 4.22 11.02
CA ALA A 53 -14.90 2.82 11.36
C ALA A 53 -13.66 2.01 11.07
N GLY A 54 -13.21 1.20 12.01
CA GLY A 54 -12.01 0.39 11.87
C GLY A 54 -11.99 -0.82 12.77
N PHE A 55 -11.00 -1.67 12.54
CA PHE A 55 -10.76 -2.88 13.31
C PHE A 55 -9.26 -3.20 13.36
N ALA A 56 -8.86 -3.99 14.33
CA ALA A 56 -7.48 -4.42 14.51
C ALA A 56 -7.39 -5.80 15.19
N PRO A 57 -6.34 -6.58 14.92
CA PRO A 57 -5.42 -6.47 13.77
C PRO A 57 -6.14 -6.81 12.44
N TYR A 58 -5.71 -6.22 11.31
CA TYR A 58 -6.39 -6.44 10.02
C TYR A 58 -6.43 -7.91 9.56
N ASN A 59 -5.42 -8.69 9.94
CA ASN A 59 -5.25 -10.10 9.57
C ASN A 59 -5.93 -11.10 10.51
N ASN A 60 -6.25 -10.67 11.75
CA ASN A 60 -6.99 -11.45 12.74
C ASN A 60 -7.79 -10.49 13.65
N PRO A 61 -8.90 -9.90 13.16
CA PRO A 61 -9.63 -8.87 13.88
C PRO A 61 -10.16 -9.35 15.24
N GLN A 62 -9.78 -8.65 16.30
CA GLN A 62 -10.23 -8.88 17.67
C GLN A 62 -11.02 -7.70 18.24
N ILE A 63 -10.80 -6.52 17.67
CA ILE A 63 -11.38 -5.25 18.11
C ILE A 63 -11.99 -4.56 16.91
N SER A 64 -13.20 -4.02 17.07
CA SER A 64 -13.78 -3.08 16.12
C SER A 64 -14.16 -1.79 16.83
N VAL A 65 -13.89 -0.65 16.19
CA VAL A 65 -14.13 0.68 16.72
C VAL A 65 -14.94 1.48 15.72
N LEU A 66 -15.96 2.16 16.20
CA LEU A 66 -16.71 3.18 15.46
C LEU A 66 -16.67 4.47 16.25
N ILE A 67 -16.11 5.52 15.64
CA ILE A 67 -16.16 6.89 16.11
C ILE A 67 -17.15 7.66 15.25
N SER A 68 -18.05 8.39 15.86
CA SER A 68 -18.98 9.29 15.19
C SER A 68 -19.07 10.59 15.97
N VAL A 69 -18.73 11.69 15.33
CA VAL A 69 -18.78 13.04 15.91
C VAL A 69 -19.84 13.83 15.15
N ASP A 70 -20.93 14.10 15.83
CA ASP A 70 -22.03 14.87 15.27
C ASP A 70 -21.76 16.38 15.39
N ASN A 71 -21.84 17.04 14.26
CA ASN A 71 -21.73 18.50 14.14
C ASN A 71 -20.46 19.08 14.77
N PRO A 72 -19.25 18.56 14.42
CA PRO A 72 -18.00 19.08 14.94
C PRO A 72 -17.85 20.56 14.57
N LYS A 73 -17.22 21.31 15.47
CA LYS A 73 -16.99 22.75 15.24
C LYS A 73 -15.58 22.98 14.71
N GLY A 74 -15.47 23.82 13.70
CA GLY A 74 -14.22 24.07 12.99
C GLY A 74 -13.99 23.05 11.89
N GLU A 75 -13.10 22.10 12.13
CA GLU A 75 -12.85 21.00 11.20
C GLU A 75 -13.99 19.96 11.21
N TYR A 76 -14.33 19.42 10.04
CA TYR A 76 -15.43 18.45 9.88
C TYR A 76 -15.05 17.19 9.11
N PHE A 77 -13.84 17.12 8.56
CA PHE A 77 -13.37 15.91 7.87
C PHE A 77 -13.06 14.78 8.85
N GLY A 78 -13.60 13.57 8.58
CA GLY A 78 -13.39 12.40 9.43
C GLY A 78 -11.93 12.07 9.70
N GLY A 79 -11.04 12.31 8.73
CA GLY A 79 -9.59 12.13 8.90
C GLY A 79 -8.93 13.12 9.86
N LEU A 80 -9.54 14.28 10.08
CA LEU A 80 -9.03 15.32 10.98
C LEU A 80 -9.70 15.27 12.36
N VAL A 81 -10.95 14.82 12.43
CA VAL A 81 -11.78 14.84 13.65
C VAL A 81 -11.87 13.44 14.27
N ALA A 82 -12.33 12.44 13.50
CA ALA A 82 -12.62 11.11 14.04
C ALA A 82 -11.39 10.19 14.09
N ALA A 83 -10.45 10.32 13.14
CA ALA A 83 -9.27 9.46 13.12
C ALA A 83 -8.31 9.65 14.31
N PRO A 84 -8.03 10.87 14.82
CA PRO A 84 -7.25 11.04 16.04
C PRO A 84 -7.92 10.41 17.27
N LEU A 85 -9.23 10.56 17.42
CA LEU A 85 -9.98 9.93 18.51
C LEU A 85 -9.94 8.39 18.42
N ALA A 86 -9.95 7.85 17.21
CA ALA A 86 -9.78 6.42 17.00
C ALA A 86 -8.37 5.95 17.38
N HIS A 87 -7.33 6.74 17.08
CA HIS A 87 -5.96 6.46 17.51
C HIS A 87 -5.87 6.33 19.03
N ASP A 88 -6.40 7.33 19.76
CA ASP A 88 -6.34 7.36 21.22
C ASP A 88 -7.12 6.17 21.81
N LEU A 89 -8.32 5.91 21.31
CA LEU A 89 -9.14 4.78 21.76
C LEU A 89 -8.48 3.43 21.48
N PHE A 90 -7.89 3.23 20.29
CA PHE A 90 -7.15 2.00 20.00
C PHE A 90 -5.93 1.85 20.91
N SER A 91 -5.19 2.94 21.16
CA SER A 91 -4.04 2.93 22.09
C SER A 91 -4.45 2.49 23.48
N ASP A 92 -5.54 3.02 24.01
CA ASP A 92 -6.07 2.66 25.33
C ASP A 92 -6.51 1.18 25.38
N ILE A 93 -7.21 0.72 24.35
CA ILE A 93 -7.66 -0.68 24.26
C ILE A 93 -6.45 -1.62 24.16
N PHE A 94 -5.45 -1.30 23.33
CA PHE A 94 -4.25 -2.14 23.19
C PHE A 94 -3.48 -2.24 24.51
N ASN A 95 -3.35 -1.14 25.23
CA ASN A 95 -2.74 -1.12 26.56
C ASN A 95 -3.57 -1.93 27.57
N TYR A 96 -4.89 -1.77 27.59
CA TYR A 96 -5.79 -2.51 28.49
C TYR A 96 -5.75 -4.02 28.25
N MET A 97 -5.69 -4.42 26.96
CA MET A 97 -5.62 -5.83 26.57
C MET A 97 -4.21 -6.41 26.62
N GLU A 98 -3.21 -5.61 27.02
CA GLU A 98 -1.79 -6.00 27.02
C GLU A 98 -1.34 -6.57 25.66
N LEU A 99 -1.87 -6.02 24.56
CA LEU A 99 -1.52 -6.47 23.22
C LEU A 99 -0.10 -6.02 22.89
N ASP A 100 0.75 -6.99 22.65
CA ASP A 100 2.14 -6.78 22.27
C ASP A 100 2.22 -6.66 20.74
N SER A 101 2.54 -5.46 20.24
CA SER A 101 2.70 -5.19 18.81
C SER A 101 3.71 -6.14 18.15
N SER A 102 4.75 -6.57 18.88
CA SER A 102 5.75 -7.52 18.38
C SER A 102 5.17 -8.90 18.09
N LYS A 103 4.05 -9.26 18.72
CA LYS A 103 3.34 -10.53 18.48
C LYS A 103 2.31 -10.40 17.34
N ILE A 104 1.76 -9.20 17.16
CA ILE A 104 0.79 -8.91 16.09
C ILE A 104 1.52 -8.82 14.75
N ASP A 105 2.69 -8.20 14.73
CA ASP A 105 3.49 -7.97 13.53
C ASP A 105 4.37 -9.18 13.12
N LYS A 106 4.39 -10.27 13.93
CA LYS A 106 5.05 -11.55 13.53
C LYS A 106 4.47 -12.18 12.28
N ASN A 107 3.31 -11.73 11.82
CA ASN A 107 2.77 -11.96 10.49
C ASN A 107 2.99 -10.78 9.54
N LYS A 108 4.03 -9.97 9.72
CA LYS A 108 4.57 -9.14 8.64
C LYS A 108 5.08 -10.11 7.58
N SER A 109 4.15 -10.59 6.77
CA SER A 109 4.51 -11.35 5.57
C SER A 109 5.54 -10.49 4.85
N LYS A 110 6.71 -11.05 4.64
CA LYS A 110 7.81 -10.37 3.95
C LYS A 110 7.22 -9.72 2.70
N GLU A 111 7.29 -8.41 2.65
CA GLU A 111 6.84 -7.68 1.48
C GLU A 111 7.91 -7.76 0.40
N GLU A 112 7.48 -8.08 -0.80
CA GLU A 112 8.37 -8.24 -1.95
C GLU A 112 7.91 -7.37 -3.11
N ILE A 113 8.83 -6.60 -3.69
CA ILE A 113 8.55 -5.79 -4.87
C ILE A 113 8.63 -6.70 -6.10
N LEU A 114 7.55 -6.74 -6.88
CA LEU A 114 7.46 -7.58 -8.08
C LEU A 114 8.52 -7.19 -9.12
N PRO A 115 9.37 -8.15 -9.52
CA PRO A 115 10.38 -7.91 -10.54
C PRO A 115 9.76 -7.79 -11.94
N GLU A 116 10.50 -7.17 -12.86
CA GLU A 116 10.18 -7.21 -14.28
C GLU A 116 10.53 -8.60 -14.86
N VAL A 117 9.53 -9.32 -15.29
CA VAL A 117 9.71 -10.64 -15.94
C VAL A 117 9.08 -10.68 -17.34
N ARG A 118 8.42 -9.62 -17.78
CA ARG A 118 7.83 -9.51 -19.11
C ARG A 118 8.92 -9.37 -20.17
N GLY A 119 8.69 -9.92 -21.34
CA GLY A 119 9.67 -10.02 -22.41
C GLY A 119 10.70 -11.15 -22.23
N LEU A 120 10.64 -11.86 -21.10
CA LEU A 120 11.47 -13.05 -20.87
C LEU A 120 10.78 -14.33 -21.34
N SER A 121 11.58 -15.38 -21.61
CA SER A 121 11.04 -16.73 -21.75
C SER A 121 10.36 -17.15 -20.43
N LEU A 122 9.34 -17.98 -20.54
CA LEU A 122 8.58 -18.45 -19.37
C LEU A 122 9.50 -19.12 -18.33
N ASP A 123 10.49 -19.91 -18.75
CA ASP A 123 11.42 -20.60 -17.85
C ASP A 123 12.30 -19.61 -17.07
N LYS A 124 12.80 -18.55 -17.73
CA LYS A 124 13.55 -17.49 -17.05
C LYS A 124 12.69 -16.73 -16.07
N ALA A 125 11.45 -16.41 -16.45
CA ALA A 125 10.51 -15.73 -15.58
C ALA A 125 10.19 -16.55 -14.32
N LYS A 126 9.92 -17.84 -14.47
CA LYS A 126 9.72 -18.78 -13.36
C LYS A 126 10.92 -18.81 -12.43
N SER A 127 12.13 -18.97 -12.98
CA SER A 127 13.38 -18.99 -12.16
C SER A 127 13.53 -17.73 -11.32
N ILE A 128 13.25 -16.54 -11.87
CA ILE A 128 13.32 -15.27 -11.12
C ILE A 128 12.25 -15.21 -10.02
N LEU A 129 11.03 -15.65 -10.30
CA LEU A 129 9.94 -15.63 -9.33
C LEU A 129 10.16 -16.63 -8.20
N ASP A 130 10.66 -17.84 -8.51
CA ASP A 130 11.00 -18.88 -7.54
C ASP A 130 12.13 -18.42 -6.61
N GLN A 131 13.16 -17.76 -7.13
CA GLN A 131 14.25 -17.18 -6.33
C GLN A 131 13.78 -16.09 -5.37
N ASN A 132 12.68 -15.41 -5.68
CA ASN A 132 12.07 -14.39 -4.83
C ASN A 132 10.87 -14.94 -3.99
N ASN A 133 10.63 -16.26 -3.97
CA ASN A 133 9.51 -16.92 -3.28
C ASN A 133 8.13 -16.36 -3.68
N ILE A 134 7.97 -15.94 -4.94
CA ILE A 134 6.73 -15.39 -5.49
C ILE A 134 5.94 -16.51 -6.15
N LYS A 135 4.72 -16.77 -5.66
CA LYS A 135 3.80 -17.73 -6.28
C LYS A 135 3.19 -17.14 -7.57
N TYR A 136 3.00 -17.98 -8.56
CA TYR A 136 2.42 -17.55 -9.84
C TYR A 136 1.54 -18.63 -10.46
N SER A 137 0.56 -18.18 -11.26
CA SER A 137 -0.16 -18.98 -12.23
C SER A 137 0.16 -18.49 -13.64
N VAL A 138 0.06 -19.39 -14.62
CA VAL A 138 0.36 -19.08 -16.02
C VAL A 138 -0.91 -19.24 -16.85
N GLU A 139 -1.23 -18.20 -17.60
CA GLU A 139 -2.37 -18.12 -18.51
C GLU A 139 -1.85 -18.12 -19.98
N ASP A 140 -2.69 -18.63 -20.91
CA ASP A 140 -2.52 -18.57 -22.37
C ASP A 140 -1.48 -19.52 -23.03
N GLY A 141 -0.74 -20.35 -22.28
CA GLY A 141 0.06 -21.47 -22.79
C GLY A 141 1.21 -21.13 -23.77
N GLY A 142 1.66 -19.87 -23.81
CA GLY A 142 2.81 -19.45 -24.61
C GLY A 142 4.15 -19.67 -23.91
N ASN A 143 5.25 -19.39 -24.62
CA ASN A 143 6.62 -19.57 -24.11
C ASN A 143 7.32 -18.25 -23.69
N SER A 144 6.66 -17.11 -23.85
CA SER A 144 7.16 -15.79 -23.46
C SER A 144 6.13 -15.02 -22.63
N VAL A 145 6.56 -14.39 -21.56
CA VAL A 145 5.69 -13.55 -20.71
C VAL A 145 5.46 -12.22 -21.38
N VAL A 146 4.21 -11.92 -21.70
CA VAL A 146 3.81 -10.65 -22.35
C VAL A 146 3.15 -9.68 -21.38
N ASP A 147 2.58 -10.19 -20.30
CA ASP A 147 2.03 -9.35 -19.23
C ASP A 147 2.01 -10.09 -17.91
N MET A 148 1.81 -9.35 -16.82
CA MET A 148 1.63 -9.89 -15.47
C MET A 148 0.67 -9.01 -14.65
N ASN A 149 0.02 -9.63 -13.68
CA ASN A 149 -0.88 -8.94 -12.76
C ASN A 149 -0.65 -9.44 -11.32
N PRO A 150 -0.27 -8.58 -10.36
CA PRO A 150 0.01 -7.14 -10.52
C PRO A 150 1.21 -6.82 -11.43
N LYS A 151 1.35 -5.53 -11.80
CA LYS A 151 2.46 -5.04 -12.63
C LYS A 151 3.79 -5.04 -11.86
N PRO A 152 4.95 -5.06 -12.54
CA PRO A 152 6.25 -4.87 -11.88
C PRO A 152 6.27 -3.59 -11.06
N GLY A 153 7.03 -3.59 -9.96
CA GLY A 153 7.08 -2.48 -9.02
C GLY A 153 5.96 -2.49 -7.97
N TYR A 154 4.90 -3.28 -8.17
CA TYR A 154 3.88 -3.47 -7.13
C TYR A 154 4.45 -4.27 -5.97
N THR A 155 4.13 -3.85 -4.73
CA THR A 155 4.53 -4.57 -3.52
C THR A 155 3.48 -5.61 -3.17
N ILE A 156 3.89 -6.87 -3.05
CA ILE A 156 3.04 -7.99 -2.62
C ILE A 156 3.52 -8.56 -1.30
N LYS A 157 2.65 -9.23 -0.58
CA LYS A 157 2.99 -10.00 0.62
C LYS A 157 3.38 -11.43 0.24
N GLU A 158 4.28 -12.01 1.02
CA GLU A 158 4.66 -13.42 0.88
C GLU A 158 3.42 -14.32 0.87
N GLY A 159 3.38 -15.25 -0.07
CA GLY A 159 2.26 -16.17 -0.26
C GLY A 159 1.17 -15.67 -1.22
N ASN A 160 1.16 -14.40 -1.61
CA ASN A 160 0.27 -13.91 -2.66
C ASN A 160 0.67 -14.49 -4.01
N GLU A 161 -0.33 -14.88 -4.81
CA GLU A 161 -0.14 -15.41 -6.15
C GLU A 161 -0.30 -14.31 -7.20
N ILE A 162 0.60 -14.27 -8.18
CA ILE A 162 0.51 -13.39 -9.34
C ILE A 162 0.09 -14.18 -10.58
N LYS A 163 -0.45 -13.48 -11.58
CA LYS A 163 -0.78 -14.09 -12.88
C LYS A 163 0.22 -13.66 -13.94
N LEU A 164 0.73 -14.63 -14.68
CA LEU A 164 1.57 -14.42 -15.86
C LEU A 164 0.73 -14.70 -17.10
N TYR A 165 0.69 -13.76 -18.02
CA TYR A 165 0.07 -13.91 -19.33
C TYR A 165 1.16 -14.18 -20.37
N THR A 166 1.00 -15.24 -21.14
CA THR A 166 2.03 -15.72 -22.08
C THR A 166 1.54 -15.74 -23.50
N LYS A 167 2.44 -15.48 -24.45
CA LYS A 167 2.20 -15.60 -25.90
C LYS A 167 3.50 -16.02 -26.59
N THR A 168 3.41 -16.28 -27.88
CA THR A 168 4.56 -16.55 -28.75
C THR A 168 5.20 -15.27 -29.32
N THR A 169 4.64 -14.09 -29.04
CA THR A 169 5.13 -12.77 -29.52
C THR A 169 6.08 -12.14 -28.52
N SER A 170 7.00 -11.29 -29.01
CA SER A 170 7.91 -10.49 -28.19
C SER A 170 7.33 -9.14 -27.73
N ASN A 171 6.15 -8.75 -28.23
CA ASN A 171 5.51 -7.52 -27.79
C ASN A 171 4.83 -7.73 -26.44
N TYR A 172 5.21 -6.92 -25.45
CA TYR A 172 4.70 -7.01 -24.08
C TYR A 172 4.28 -5.64 -23.53
N ASN A 173 3.42 -5.66 -22.52
CA ASN A 173 3.04 -4.47 -21.78
C ASN A 173 4.25 -3.92 -21.00
N LYS A 174 4.48 -2.61 -21.08
CA LYS A 174 5.63 -1.92 -20.44
C LYS A 174 5.23 -1.09 -19.22
N ASP A 175 4.02 -1.23 -18.71
CA ASP A 175 3.55 -0.48 -17.54
C ASP A 175 4.21 -1.02 -16.27
N VAL A 176 4.78 -0.12 -15.46
CA VAL A 176 5.45 -0.40 -14.19
C VAL A 176 4.85 0.49 -13.12
N VAL A 177 4.56 -0.06 -11.94
CA VAL A 177 4.10 0.72 -10.78
C VAL A 177 5.31 1.25 -10.03
N VAL A 178 5.31 2.53 -9.69
CA VAL A 178 6.39 3.18 -8.93
C VAL A 178 6.27 2.81 -7.45
N PRO A 179 7.29 2.17 -6.85
CA PRO A 179 7.31 1.88 -5.41
C PRO A 179 7.57 3.12 -4.55
N ASP A 180 7.42 2.97 -3.23
CA ASP A 180 7.94 3.95 -2.28
C ASP A 180 9.45 3.77 -2.11
N PHE A 181 10.19 4.85 -2.32
CA PHE A 181 11.63 4.91 -2.12
C PHE A 181 12.03 5.75 -0.91
N ASN A 182 11.06 6.35 -0.19
CA ASN A 182 11.35 7.22 0.95
C ASN A 182 12.13 6.46 2.03
N GLY A 183 13.16 7.09 2.57
CA GLY A 183 14.02 6.53 3.61
C GLY A 183 15.07 5.53 3.12
N LEU A 184 15.06 5.13 1.84
CA LEU A 184 16.05 4.20 1.29
C LEU A 184 17.39 4.88 1.02
N SER A 185 18.47 4.09 1.11
CA SER A 185 19.79 4.49 0.60
C SER A 185 19.82 4.45 -0.93
N THR A 186 20.76 5.19 -1.53
CA THR A 186 20.99 5.18 -2.99
C THR A 186 21.20 3.76 -3.54
N ASP A 187 21.96 2.92 -2.85
CA ASP A 187 22.27 1.57 -3.33
C ASP A 187 21.03 0.67 -3.33
N LYS A 188 20.23 0.75 -2.26
CA LYS A 188 18.98 0.00 -2.19
C LYS A 188 17.96 0.46 -3.24
N ALA A 189 17.87 1.76 -3.47
CA ALA A 189 17.02 2.31 -4.52
C ALA A 189 17.47 1.86 -5.92
N LYS A 190 18.77 1.85 -6.21
CA LYS A 190 19.31 1.34 -7.48
C LYS A 190 19.00 -0.15 -7.68
N GLU A 191 19.14 -0.96 -6.65
CA GLU A 191 18.77 -2.38 -6.69
C GLU A 191 17.31 -2.56 -7.11
N ILE A 192 16.39 -1.84 -6.45
CA ILE A 192 14.95 -1.89 -6.73
C ILE A 192 14.66 -1.40 -8.15
N LEU A 193 15.20 -0.24 -8.55
CA LEU A 193 15.03 0.32 -9.89
C LEU A 193 15.44 -0.66 -10.98
N ASN A 194 16.60 -1.31 -10.83
CA ASN A 194 17.08 -2.33 -11.76
C ASN A 194 16.14 -3.53 -11.80
N LYS A 195 15.66 -3.99 -10.64
CA LYS A 195 14.73 -5.13 -10.51
C LYS A 195 13.43 -4.91 -11.26
N ILE A 196 12.92 -3.66 -11.31
CA ILE A 196 11.63 -3.30 -11.94
C ILE A 196 11.77 -2.64 -13.31
N GLY A 197 12.99 -2.49 -13.82
CA GLY A 197 13.26 -1.92 -15.15
C GLY A 197 13.06 -0.42 -15.25
N LEU A 198 13.26 0.33 -14.14
CA LEU A 198 13.25 1.80 -14.11
C LEU A 198 14.68 2.35 -13.96
N LYS A 199 14.84 3.66 -14.13
CA LYS A 199 16.10 4.38 -13.95
C LYS A 199 15.95 5.43 -12.85
N GLY A 200 17.07 5.87 -12.26
CA GLY A 200 17.07 6.92 -11.25
C GLY A 200 18.27 7.85 -11.34
N THR A 201 18.04 9.12 -11.04
CA THR A 201 19.07 10.12 -10.79
C THR A 201 18.98 10.58 -9.35
N PHE A 202 20.11 10.83 -8.71
CA PHE A 202 20.20 11.08 -7.28
C PHE A 202 20.96 12.39 -7.04
N THR A 203 20.35 13.28 -6.22
CA THR A 203 20.93 14.57 -5.85
C THR A 203 20.94 14.69 -4.31
N GLY A 204 22.06 15.10 -3.74
CA GLY A 204 22.25 15.19 -2.28
C GLY A 204 22.99 13.97 -1.71
N ALA A 205 22.94 13.80 -0.39
CA ALA A 205 23.59 12.71 0.32
C ALA A 205 22.73 12.29 1.54
N GLY A 206 22.74 10.98 1.87
CA GLY A 206 21.97 10.42 2.97
C GLY A 206 20.91 9.43 2.48
N VAL A 207 19.65 9.64 2.88
CA VAL A 207 18.51 8.81 2.46
C VAL A 207 17.55 9.60 1.58
N ILE A 208 16.80 8.93 0.73
CA ILE A 208 15.81 9.54 -0.13
C ILE A 208 14.71 10.19 0.71
N LYS A 209 14.40 11.45 0.44
CA LYS A 209 13.32 12.24 1.06
C LYS A 209 12.21 12.58 0.07
N GLU A 210 12.57 12.77 -1.21
CA GLU A 210 11.62 13.09 -2.26
C GLU A 210 11.90 12.25 -3.50
N GLN A 211 10.84 11.85 -4.18
CA GLN A 211 10.86 11.24 -5.51
C GLN A 211 9.96 12.02 -6.46
N SER A 212 10.41 12.24 -7.69
CA SER A 212 9.69 13.08 -8.68
C SER A 212 8.41 12.47 -9.23
N ILE A 213 8.24 11.16 -9.09
CA ILE A 213 7.03 10.41 -9.49
C ILE A 213 6.51 9.71 -8.25
N SER A 214 5.22 9.87 -7.95
CA SER A 214 4.62 9.38 -6.70
C SER A 214 4.54 7.86 -6.65
N GLN A 215 4.61 7.31 -5.43
CA GLN A 215 4.29 5.91 -5.18
C GLN A 215 2.90 5.56 -5.71
N GLY A 216 2.79 4.44 -6.40
CA GLY A 216 1.53 3.95 -6.99
C GLY A 216 1.25 4.45 -8.39
N ASP A 217 1.97 5.49 -8.87
CA ASP A 217 1.85 5.95 -10.25
C ASP A 217 2.33 4.85 -11.23
N VAL A 218 1.68 4.82 -12.40
CA VAL A 218 2.02 3.88 -13.48
C VAL A 218 2.83 4.60 -14.55
N VAL A 219 4.03 4.10 -14.81
CA VAL A 219 4.96 4.65 -15.82
C VAL A 219 5.40 3.54 -16.78
N LYS A 220 6.05 3.92 -17.87
CA LYS A 220 6.63 2.94 -18.80
C LYS A 220 8.00 2.48 -18.32
N SER A 221 8.32 1.21 -18.55
CA SER A 221 9.67 0.67 -18.33
C SER A 221 10.73 1.55 -19.01
N GLY A 222 11.85 1.78 -18.31
CA GLY A 222 12.91 2.68 -18.72
C GLY A 222 12.71 4.15 -18.30
N THR A 223 11.57 4.52 -17.71
CA THR A 223 11.35 5.87 -17.15
C THR A 223 12.39 6.17 -16.06
N THR A 224 12.87 7.41 -16.03
CA THR A 224 13.82 7.92 -15.03
C THR A 224 13.06 8.66 -13.93
N ILE A 225 13.33 8.32 -12.67
CA ILE A 225 12.83 9.00 -11.47
C ILE A 225 13.97 9.83 -10.89
N GLU A 226 13.70 11.07 -10.53
CA GLU A 226 14.64 11.94 -9.85
C GLU A 226 14.43 11.84 -8.34
N PHE A 227 15.52 11.67 -7.60
CA PHE A 227 15.53 11.52 -6.15
C PHE A 227 16.33 12.63 -5.49
N LYS A 228 15.76 13.24 -4.44
CA LYS A 228 16.48 14.12 -3.55
C LYS A 228 16.78 13.42 -2.25
N LEU A 229 18.02 13.48 -1.82
CA LEU A 229 18.52 12.90 -0.58
C LEU A 229 18.84 13.97 0.43
N ASP A 230 18.61 13.65 1.70
CA ASP A 230 19.01 14.50 2.83
C ASP A 230 19.53 13.62 3.99
N LYS A 231 20.32 14.23 4.86
CA LYS A 231 20.83 13.58 6.07
C LYS A 231 19.65 13.18 6.96
N LYS A 232 19.81 12.05 7.64
CA LYS A 232 18.85 11.59 8.65
C LYS A 232 18.70 12.58 9.79
#